data_7e19610ab6090567551adfd913665c46
#
_entry.id   7e19610ab6090567551adfd913665c46
#
_cell.length_a   1.000
_cell.length_b   1.000
_cell.length_c   1.000
_cell.angle_alpha   90.00
_cell.angle_beta   90.00
_cell.angle_gamma   90.00
#
_symmetry.space_group_name_H-M   'P 1'
#
loop_
_entity.id
_entity.type
_entity.pdbx_description
1 polymer ?
#
loop_
_entity_poly.entity_id
_entity_poly.type
_entity_poly.pdbx_seq_one_letter_code
_entity_poly.pdbx_strand_id
1 'polypeptide(L)'
;MQGERPFELRQEELEVRIEEMVNATFSDLSSEFLLMPTGTSLVRYPAFQAAYEVLKRNTESFQNLSPSTVKTALQQNSLVLGVLRSVLGMTAPEWAELARVELTSDITQGAARGIDKCCKTIDYYQKLITRKSAVKTIERIDALIRVAIQYIEKGAPPEQDGVLHRLAKFDTTYGLESLAHVACENVPYAVLLYERYLGRPFATHRDAVSELVGEVMENAVEQRLRESGVSYRKTGRAERIPGFGQAPDFCIPDEINPIVIIEAKITSDDGTARDKVTRIKELETQRNKHVSEGRPRYEVVACIDGRGFRQRRADMRDLLLRLNGKVFTATTLEHLIPKTKIVDFASR
;
A
#
# COMPACT_ATOMS: atom_id res chain seq x y z
N MET A 1 -13.92 31.98 11.25
CA MET A 1 -12.95 31.98 12.39
C MET A 1 -12.65 30.52 12.67
N GLN A 2 -11.42 30.08 12.49
CA GLN A 2 -11.00 28.76 12.95
C GLN A 2 -11.00 28.82 14.49
N GLY A 3 -11.73 27.92 15.15
CA GLY A 3 -11.73 27.79 16.60
C GLY A 3 -10.36 27.32 17.12
N GLU A 4 -10.13 27.44 18.42
CA GLU A 4 -8.91 26.95 19.06
C GLU A 4 -8.68 25.46 18.81
N ARG A 5 -7.43 25.03 18.77
CA ARG A 5 -7.02 23.66 18.50
C ARG A 5 -6.38 23.03 19.76
N PRO A 6 -6.38 21.70 19.90
CA PRO A 6 -5.88 21.00 21.09
C PRO A 6 -4.44 21.41 21.48
N PHE A 7 -3.59 21.63 20.49
CA PHE A 7 -2.18 21.97 20.67
C PHE A 7 -1.95 23.42 21.16
N GLU A 8 -2.99 24.22 21.26
CA GLU A 8 -2.95 25.62 21.73
C GLU A 8 -3.27 25.73 23.21
N LEU A 9 -3.92 24.71 23.78
CA LEU A 9 -4.41 24.71 25.16
C LEU A 9 -3.35 24.17 26.14
N ARG A 10 -3.43 24.65 27.39
CA ARG A 10 -2.73 24.01 28.51
C ARG A 10 -3.43 22.71 28.91
N GLN A 11 -2.73 21.81 29.58
CA GLN A 11 -3.25 20.50 29.95
C GLN A 11 -4.59 20.59 30.71
N GLU A 12 -4.69 21.50 31.67
CA GLU A 12 -5.88 21.68 32.51
C GLU A 12 -7.09 22.18 31.68
N GLU A 13 -6.88 23.08 30.73
CA GLU A 13 -7.89 23.59 29.83
C GLU A 13 -8.32 22.51 28.82
N LEU A 14 -7.35 21.72 28.34
CA LEU A 14 -7.61 20.60 27.44
C LEU A 14 -8.49 19.54 28.09
N GLU A 15 -8.24 19.18 29.37
CA GLU A 15 -9.05 18.23 30.11
C GLU A 15 -10.50 18.68 30.26
N VAL A 16 -10.73 19.96 30.55
CA VAL A 16 -12.06 20.53 30.68
C VAL A 16 -12.80 20.58 29.33
N ARG A 17 -12.09 20.89 28.25
CA ARG A 17 -12.66 21.09 26.90
C ARG A 17 -12.44 19.92 25.97
N ILE A 18 -12.13 18.75 26.48
CA ILE A 18 -11.66 17.62 25.67
C ILE A 18 -12.64 17.23 24.56
N GLU A 19 -13.94 17.22 24.82
CA GLU A 19 -14.93 16.84 23.83
C GLU A 19 -15.05 17.87 22.67
N GLU A 20 -14.87 19.14 22.97
CA GLU A 20 -14.79 20.22 22.00
C GLU A 20 -13.53 20.01 21.12
N MET A 21 -12.39 19.71 21.74
CA MET A 21 -11.13 19.51 21.04
C MET A 21 -11.13 18.24 20.17
N VAL A 22 -11.80 17.19 20.61
CA VAL A 22 -12.03 15.99 19.78
C VAL A 22 -12.84 16.37 18.51
N ASN A 23 -13.89 17.16 18.67
CA ASN A 23 -14.71 17.61 17.54
C ASN A 23 -13.90 18.51 16.59
N ALA A 24 -13.09 19.42 17.13
CA ALA A 24 -12.21 20.27 16.35
C ALA A 24 -11.21 19.41 15.52
N THR A 25 -10.55 18.46 16.15
CA THR A 25 -9.63 17.54 15.47
C THR A 25 -10.36 16.73 14.37
N PHE A 26 -11.56 16.23 14.66
CA PHE A 26 -12.35 15.50 13.67
C PHE A 26 -12.80 16.38 12.49
N SER A 27 -13.05 17.66 12.69
CA SER A 27 -13.37 18.57 11.59
C SER A 27 -12.19 18.82 10.66
N ASP A 28 -10.97 18.71 11.17
CA ASP A 28 -9.73 18.91 10.43
C ASP A 28 -9.27 17.65 9.66
N LEU A 29 -9.80 16.45 9.99
CA LEU A 29 -9.48 15.23 9.27
C LEU A 29 -10.10 15.22 7.87
N SER A 30 -9.35 14.73 6.90
CA SER A 30 -9.84 14.47 5.54
C SER A 30 -11.07 13.56 5.55
N SER A 31 -12.15 14.02 4.89
CA SER A 31 -13.47 13.35 4.89
C SER A 31 -13.85 12.71 3.56
N GLU A 32 -13.06 12.93 2.52
CA GLU A 32 -13.40 12.46 1.18
C GLU A 32 -13.28 10.95 1.06
N PHE A 33 -14.43 10.30 0.90
CA PHE A 33 -14.52 8.84 0.85
C PHE A 33 -14.32 8.26 -0.54
N LEU A 34 -14.83 8.96 -1.56
CA LEU A 34 -14.85 8.44 -2.94
C LEU A 34 -13.62 8.84 -3.74
N LEU A 35 -12.82 9.79 -3.26
CA LEU A 35 -11.61 10.23 -3.94
C LEU A 35 -10.39 9.49 -3.37
N MET A 36 -9.66 8.86 -4.25
CA MET A 36 -8.36 8.24 -3.93
C MET A 36 -7.28 8.89 -4.79
N PRO A 37 -6.10 9.21 -4.22
CA PRO A 37 -4.99 9.71 -5.01
C PRO A 37 -4.57 8.66 -6.05
N THR A 38 -4.28 9.10 -7.26
CA THR A 38 -3.76 8.23 -8.30
C THR A 38 -2.29 7.94 -8.02
N GLY A 39 -1.97 6.71 -7.63
CA GLY A 39 -0.58 6.28 -7.50
C GLY A 39 0.10 6.10 -8.86
N THR A 40 1.42 6.31 -8.91
CA THR A 40 2.24 6.09 -10.12
C THR A 40 2.20 4.63 -10.61
N SER A 41 1.81 3.70 -9.76
CA SER A 41 1.72 2.27 -10.05
C SER A 41 0.33 1.82 -10.55
N LEU A 42 -0.65 2.74 -10.66
CA LEU A 42 -1.97 2.43 -11.18
C LEU A 42 -1.89 2.14 -12.68
N VAL A 43 -2.23 0.92 -13.06
CA VAL A 43 -2.47 0.56 -14.46
C VAL A 43 -3.88 1.01 -14.82
N ARG A 44 -4.01 1.93 -15.76
CA ARG A 44 -5.31 2.39 -16.27
C ARG A 44 -5.87 1.41 -17.29
N TYR A 45 -7.20 1.36 -17.40
CA TYR A 45 -7.89 0.45 -18.31
C TYR A 45 -7.35 0.45 -19.76
N PRO A 46 -7.08 1.60 -20.42
CA PRO A 46 -6.58 1.58 -21.80
C PRO A 46 -5.24 0.83 -21.96
N ALA A 47 -4.33 0.93 -20.95
CA ALA A 47 -3.06 0.21 -20.97
C ALA A 47 -3.26 -1.31 -20.79
N PHE A 48 -4.18 -1.69 -19.89
CA PHE A 48 -4.53 -3.09 -19.68
C PHE A 48 -5.22 -3.69 -20.93
N GLN A 49 -6.15 -2.95 -21.52
CA GLN A 49 -6.83 -3.34 -22.75
C GLN A 49 -5.82 -3.56 -23.90
N ALA A 50 -4.86 -2.65 -24.07
CA ALA A 50 -3.81 -2.81 -25.07
C ALA A 50 -2.99 -4.10 -24.86
N ALA A 51 -2.68 -4.46 -23.61
CA ALA A 51 -1.98 -5.71 -23.31
C ALA A 51 -2.86 -6.94 -23.58
N TYR A 52 -4.15 -6.87 -23.25
CA TYR A 52 -5.12 -7.93 -23.60
C TYR A 52 -5.20 -8.16 -25.12
N GLU A 53 -5.32 -7.10 -25.91
CA GLU A 53 -5.39 -7.20 -27.37
C GLU A 53 -4.09 -7.77 -27.97
N VAL A 54 -2.94 -7.44 -27.38
CA VAL A 54 -1.65 -8.06 -27.77
C VAL A 54 -1.66 -9.55 -27.49
N LEU A 55 -2.10 -9.99 -26.30
CA LEU A 55 -2.19 -11.41 -25.97
C LEU A 55 -3.20 -12.12 -26.88
N LYS A 56 -4.42 -11.58 -27.00
CA LYS A 56 -5.48 -12.14 -27.86
C LYS A 56 -5.01 -12.38 -29.28
N ARG A 57 -4.34 -11.40 -29.89
CA ARG A 57 -3.84 -11.50 -31.28
C ARG A 57 -2.74 -12.55 -31.41
N ASN A 58 -1.75 -12.58 -30.52
CA ASN A 58 -0.63 -13.52 -30.58
C ASN A 58 -1.04 -14.97 -30.27
N THR A 59 -2.19 -15.16 -29.64
CA THR A 59 -2.74 -16.49 -29.29
C THR A 59 -3.97 -16.88 -30.12
N GLU A 60 -4.25 -16.15 -31.19
CA GLU A 60 -5.41 -16.43 -32.06
C GLU A 60 -6.71 -16.52 -31.24
N SER A 61 -7.00 -15.50 -30.45
CA SER A 61 -8.13 -15.47 -29.52
C SER A 61 -8.10 -16.62 -28.49
N PHE A 62 -6.92 -16.93 -27.97
CA PHE A 62 -6.63 -18.00 -27.00
C PHE A 62 -6.76 -19.44 -27.53
N GLN A 63 -7.00 -19.64 -28.82
CA GLN A 63 -7.01 -20.97 -29.43
C GLN A 63 -5.61 -21.58 -29.52
N ASN A 64 -4.58 -20.74 -29.64
CA ASN A 64 -3.17 -21.14 -29.68
C ASN A 64 -2.41 -20.54 -28.46
N LEU A 65 -2.83 -20.90 -27.25
CA LEU A 65 -2.20 -20.45 -26.02
C LEU A 65 -1.01 -21.38 -25.68
N SER A 66 0.20 -20.91 -25.93
CA SER A 66 1.43 -21.66 -25.69
C SER A 66 2.50 -20.77 -25.03
N PRO A 67 3.55 -21.35 -24.39
CA PRO A 67 4.65 -20.54 -23.84
C PRO A 67 5.32 -19.66 -24.90
N SER A 68 5.41 -20.09 -26.14
CA SER A 68 6.01 -19.32 -27.23
C SER A 68 5.16 -18.12 -27.63
N THR A 69 3.84 -18.30 -27.83
CA THR A 69 2.91 -17.22 -28.17
C THR A 69 2.78 -16.18 -27.09
N VAL A 70 2.74 -16.63 -25.81
CA VAL A 70 2.73 -15.71 -24.66
C VAL A 70 4.05 -14.92 -24.55
N LYS A 71 5.20 -15.55 -24.76
CA LYS A 71 6.51 -14.84 -24.74
C LYS A 71 6.60 -13.81 -25.86
N THR A 72 6.10 -14.14 -27.07
CA THR A 72 6.01 -13.19 -28.19
C THR A 72 5.12 -12.00 -27.83
N ALA A 73 4.00 -12.23 -27.18
CA ALA A 73 3.14 -11.16 -26.66
C ALA A 73 3.83 -10.32 -25.58
N LEU A 74 4.58 -10.95 -24.65
CA LEU A 74 5.35 -10.26 -23.59
C LEU A 74 6.45 -9.34 -24.15
N GLN A 75 7.08 -9.71 -25.25
CA GLN A 75 8.06 -8.86 -25.93
C GLN A 75 7.43 -7.58 -26.48
N GLN A 76 6.17 -7.63 -26.87
CA GLN A 76 5.41 -6.48 -27.35
C GLN A 76 4.83 -5.65 -26.21
N ASN A 77 4.37 -6.29 -25.12
CA ASN A 77 3.79 -5.63 -23.97
C ASN A 77 3.93 -6.50 -22.71
N SER A 78 4.77 -6.09 -21.78
CA SER A 78 5.05 -6.84 -20.54
C SER A 78 3.83 -7.00 -19.64
N LEU A 79 2.82 -6.11 -19.74
CA LEU A 79 1.59 -6.18 -18.94
C LEU A 79 0.72 -7.40 -19.30
N VAL A 80 1.01 -8.08 -20.42
CA VAL A 80 0.43 -9.38 -20.78
C VAL A 80 0.50 -10.38 -19.62
N LEU A 81 1.56 -10.33 -18.79
CA LEU A 81 1.65 -11.17 -17.59
C LEU A 81 0.53 -10.87 -16.58
N GLY A 82 0.18 -9.59 -16.42
CA GLY A 82 -0.95 -9.16 -15.60
C GLY A 82 -2.31 -9.64 -16.15
N VAL A 83 -2.47 -9.64 -17.46
CA VAL A 83 -3.67 -10.19 -18.12
C VAL A 83 -3.79 -11.69 -17.85
N LEU A 84 -2.71 -12.46 -18.08
CA LEU A 84 -2.69 -13.90 -17.84
C LEU A 84 -2.99 -14.25 -16.38
N ARG A 85 -2.42 -13.50 -15.44
CA ARG A 85 -2.73 -13.62 -14.00
C ARG A 85 -4.22 -13.37 -13.71
N SER A 86 -4.83 -12.41 -14.42
CA SER A 86 -6.25 -12.08 -14.25
C SER A 86 -7.18 -13.17 -14.76
N VAL A 87 -6.78 -13.88 -15.84
CA VAL A 87 -7.49 -15.08 -16.31
C VAL A 87 -7.50 -16.15 -15.23
N LEU A 88 -6.36 -16.41 -14.56
CA LEU A 88 -6.29 -17.34 -13.44
C LEU A 88 -7.11 -16.89 -12.22
N GLY A 89 -7.34 -15.58 -12.05
CA GLY A 89 -7.97 -15.01 -10.86
C GLY A 89 -7.11 -15.14 -9.60
N MET A 90 -5.78 -15.05 -9.75
CA MET A 90 -4.80 -15.21 -8.67
C MET A 90 -4.05 -13.91 -8.38
N THR A 91 -3.57 -13.79 -7.15
CA THR A 91 -2.55 -12.80 -6.80
C THR A 91 -1.16 -13.29 -7.26
N ALA A 92 -0.18 -12.39 -7.38
CA ALA A 92 1.18 -12.78 -7.74
C ALA A 92 1.81 -13.79 -6.76
N PRO A 93 1.64 -13.66 -5.42
CA PRO A 93 2.08 -14.68 -4.46
C PRO A 93 1.43 -16.06 -4.65
N GLU A 94 0.12 -16.12 -4.89
CA GLU A 94 -0.60 -17.38 -5.12
C GLU A 94 -0.13 -18.06 -6.41
N TRP A 95 0.11 -17.28 -7.46
CA TRP A 95 0.65 -17.79 -8.71
C TRP A 95 2.08 -18.33 -8.56
N ALA A 96 2.92 -17.66 -7.75
CA ALA A 96 4.25 -18.16 -7.41
C ALA A 96 4.20 -19.46 -6.62
N GLU A 97 3.25 -19.59 -5.68
CA GLU A 97 3.05 -20.83 -4.92
C GLU A 97 2.72 -21.98 -5.85
N LEU A 98 1.78 -21.77 -6.77
CA LEU A 98 1.41 -22.73 -7.77
C LEU A 98 2.62 -23.20 -8.62
N ALA A 99 3.47 -22.25 -9.06
CA ALA A 99 4.67 -22.56 -9.83
C ALA A 99 5.72 -23.35 -9.02
N ARG A 100 5.80 -23.10 -7.70
CA ARG A 100 6.68 -23.89 -6.81
C ARG A 100 6.19 -25.32 -6.66
N VAL A 101 4.89 -25.49 -6.45
CA VAL A 101 4.30 -26.82 -6.22
C VAL A 101 4.34 -27.68 -7.48
N GLU A 102 3.97 -27.10 -8.63
CA GLU A 102 3.79 -27.86 -9.87
C GLU A 102 5.09 -28.02 -10.68
N LEU A 103 5.98 -27.03 -10.63
CA LEU A 103 7.18 -26.99 -11.48
C LEU A 103 8.49 -26.95 -10.68
N THR A 104 8.45 -27.10 -9.35
CA THR A 104 9.62 -26.96 -8.48
C THR A 104 10.43 -25.68 -8.74
N SER A 105 9.74 -24.58 -9.13
CA SER A 105 10.38 -23.29 -9.38
C SER A 105 10.90 -22.67 -8.08
N ASP A 106 12.02 -21.95 -8.14
CA ASP A 106 12.59 -21.22 -7.01
C ASP A 106 11.94 -19.84 -6.76
N ILE A 107 10.85 -19.52 -7.47
CA ILE A 107 10.19 -18.23 -7.36
C ILE A 107 9.62 -17.98 -5.97
N THR A 108 10.12 -16.96 -5.28
CA THR A 108 9.57 -16.52 -3.99
C THR A 108 8.36 -15.60 -4.19
N GLN A 109 7.54 -15.44 -3.15
CA GLN A 109 6.44 -14.47 -3.18
C GLN A 109 6.91 -13.03 -3.43
N GLY A 110 8.06 -12.65 -2.83
CA GLY A 110 8.68 -11.34 -3.05
C GLY A 110 9.13 -11.15 -4.50
N ALA A 111 9.75 -12.18 -5.11
CA ALA A 111 10.14 -12.14 -6.51
C ALA A 111 8.91 -11.99 -7.44
N ALA A 112 7.82 -12.72 -7.16
CA ALA A 112 6.60 -12.61 -7.94
C ALA A 112 5.96 -11.22 -7.87
N ARG A 113 5.90 -10.61 -6.67
CA ARG A 113 5.44 -9.21 -6.53
C ARG A 113 6.33 -8.24 -7.28
N GLY A 114 7.66 -8.44 -7.24
CA GLY A 114 8.62 -7.65 -8.00
C GLY A 114 8.41 -7.75 -9.50
N ILE A 115 8.23 -8.96 -10.03
CA ILE A 115 7.94 -9.20 -11.45
C ILE A 115 6.61 -8.53 -11.85
N ASP A 116 5.54 -8.73 -11.07
CA ASP A 116 4.23 -8.13 -11.32
C ASP A 116 4.31 -6.59 -11.35
N LYS A 117 5.06 -5.98 -10.41
CA LYS A 117 5.32 -4.53 -10.37
C LYS A 117 6.08 -4.05 -11.61
N CYS A 118 7.14 -4.73 -12.00
CA CYS A 118 7.97 -4.35 -13.14
C CYS A 118 7.25 -4.52 -14.48
N CYS A 119 6.41 -5.56 -14.62
CA CYS A 119 5.65 -5.82 -15.85
C CYS A 119 4.56 -4.77 -16.14
N LYS A 120 4.28 -3.84 -15.23
CA LYS A 120 3.45 -2.65 -15.51
C LYS A 120 4.13 -1.69 -16.51
N THR A 121 5.44 -1.77 -16.67
CA THR A 121 6.21 -1.03 -17.67
C THR A 121 6.22 -1.83 -18.98
N ILE A 122 5.69 -1.26 -20.05
CA ILE A 122 5.38 -1.95 -21.32
C ILE A 122 6.58 -2.71 -21.90
N ASP A 123 7.76 -2.10 -21.90
CA ASP A 123 9.00 -2.64 -22.49
C ASP A 123 9.90 -3.40 -21.50
N TYR A 124 9.42 -3.67 -20.28
CA TYR A 124 10.23 -4.32 -19.24
C TYR A 124 10.79 -5.68 -19.69
N TYR A 125 9.95 -6.58 -20.21
CA TYR A 125 10.38 -7.90 -20.62
C TYR A 125 11.34 -7.85 -21.81
N GLN A 126 11.12 -6.98 -22.76
CA GLN A 126 12.02 -6.75 -23.89
C GLN A 126 13.41 -6.31 -23.42
N LYS A 127 13.48 -5.40 -22.46
CA LYS A 127 14.74 -4.97 -21.83
C LYS A 127 15.36 -6.07 -20.95
N LEU A 128 14.53 -6.90 -20.33
CA LEU A 128 15.00 -7.97 -19.46
C LEU A 128 15.78 -9.04 -20.24
N ILE A 129 15.26 -9.47 -21.37
CA ILE A 129 15.86 -10.55 -22.18
C ILE A 129 17.22 -10.17 -22.79
N THR A 130 17.58 -8.89 -22.82
CA THR A 130 18.89 -8.42 -23.30
C THR A 130 19.98 -8.42 -22.19
N ARG A 131 19.58 -8.62 -20.91
CA ARG A 131 20.48 -8.55 -19.77
C ARG A 131 21.01 -9.94 -19.39
N LYS A 132 22.32 -10.13 -19.42
CA LYS A 132 22.96 -11.39 -18.99
C LYS A 132 22.66 -11.78 -17.54
N SER A 133 22.48 -10.81 -16.65
CA SER A 133 22.16 -11.03 -15.24
C SER A 133 20.70 -11.42 -14.97
N ALA A 134 19.85 -11.41 -15.97
CA ALA A 134 18.41 -11.61 -15.81
C ALA A 134 17.95 -13.07 -15.96
N VAL A 135 18.84 -14.01 -16.22
CA VAL A 135 18.51 -15.43 -16.50
C VAL A 135 17.54 -15.99 -15.49
N LYS A 136 17.82 -15.84 -14.19
CA LYS A 136 16.96 -16.34 -13.12
C LYS A 136 15.55 -15.71 -13.11
N THR A 137 15.45 -14.44 -13.45
CA THR A 137 14.14 -13.76 -13.55
C THR A 137 13.35 -14.24 -14.77
N ILE A 138 14.03 -14.50 -15.88
CA ILE A 138 13.41 -15.04 -17.09
C ILE A 138 12.90 -16.47 -16.85
N GLU A 139 13.68 -17.31 -16.17
CA GLU A 139 13.27 -18.67 -15.77
C GLU A 139 12.02 -18.64 -14.86
N ARG A 140 11.96 -17.70 -13.93
CA ARG A 140 10.78 -17.51 -13.06
C ARG A 140 9.56 -17.06 -13.84
N ILE A 141 9.72 -16.15 -14.80
CA ILE A 141 8.63 -15.73 -15.69
C ILE A 141 8.17 -16.92 -16.54
N ASP A 142 9.11 -17.71 -17.06
CA ASP A 142 8.78 -18.93 -17.83
C ASP A 142 7.97 -19.93 -17.00
N ALA A 143 8.36 -20.17 -15.75
CA ALA A 143 7.62 -21.04 -14.83
C ALA A 143 6.20 -20.54 -14.58
N LEU A 144 6.02 -19.22 -14.37
CA LEU A 144 4.68 -18.61 -14.21
C LEU A 144 3.84 -18.83 -15.47
N ILE A 145 4.39 -18.60 -16.66
CA ILE A 145 3.67 -18.81 -17.93
C ILE A 145 3.25 -20.26 -18.10
N ARG A 146 4.18 -21.20 -17.89
CA ARG A 146 3.91 -22.65 -18.07
C ARG A 146 2.81 -23.13 -17.14
N VAL A 147 2.90 -22.80 -15.85
CA VAL A 147 1.88 -23.23 -14.89
C VAL A 147 0.51 -22.59 -15.17
N ALA A 148 0.48 -21.34 -15.64
CA ALA A 148 -0.77 -20.70 -16.05
C ALA A 148 -1.42 -21.43 -17.21
N ILE A 149 -0.67 -21.72 -18.27
CA ILE A 149 -1.17 -22.43 -19.44
C ILE A 149 -1.67 -23.82 -19.04
N GLN A 150 -0.89 -24.56 -18.27
CA GLN A 150 -1.26 -25.91 -17.80
C GLN A 150 -2.61 -25.91 -17.06
N TYR A 151 -2.86 -24.92 -16.21
CA TYR A 151 -4.12 -24.83 -15.45
C TYR A 151 -5.27 -24.30 -16.31
N ILE A 152 -5.02 -23.34 -17.18
CA ILE A 152 -6.03 -22.85 -18.13
C ILE A 152 -6.46 -23.95 -19.10
N GLU A 153 -5.54 -24.76 -19.59
CA GLU A 153 -5.85 -25.91 -20.47
C GLU A 153 -6.70 -26.97 -19.78
N LYS A 154 -6.36 -27.27 -18.52
CA LYS A 154 -7.12 -28.24 -17.71
C LYS A 154 -8.56 -27.81 -17.42
N GLY A 155 -8.78 -26.50 -17.26
CA GLY A 155 -10.04 -25.97 -16.76
C GLY A 155 -10.34 -26.37 -15.30
N ALA A 156 -11.61 -26.28 -14.91
CA ALA A 156 -12.07 -26.73 -13.60
C ALA A 156 -12.28 -28.25 -13.57
N PRO A 157 -11.92 -28.93 -12.48
CA PRO A 157 -12.34 -30.32 -12.29
C PRO A 157 -13.87 -30.39 -12.14
N PRO A 158 -14.47 -31.60 -12.22
CA PRO A 158 -15.88 -31.78 -11.91
C PRO A 158 -16.26 -31.21 -10.55
N GLU A 159 -17.48 -30.69 -10.46
CA GLU A 159 -18.01 -30.13 -9.22
C GLU A 159 -18.01 -31.17 -8.11
N GLN A 160 -17.65 -30.75 -6.89
CA GLN A 160 -17.68 -31.53 -5.67
C GLN A 160 -18.54 -30.80 -4.64
N ASP A 161 -19.36 -31.53 -3.90
CA ASP A 161 -20.24 -30.95 -2.88
C ASP A 161 -19.44 -30.16 -1.83
N GLY A 162 -19.85 -28.93 -1.60
CA GLY A 162 -19.27 -28.04 -0.58
C GLY A 162 -17.92 -27.43 -0.94
N VAL A 163 -17.38 -27.64 -2.15
CA VAL A 163 -16.09 -27.08 -2.61
C VAL A 163 -16.24 -26.37 -3.94
N LEU A 164 -15.74 -25.13 -4.01
CA LEU A 164 -15.67 -24.33 -5.25
C LEU A 164 -14.23 -24.29 -5.76
N HIS A 165 -13.99 -24.79 -6.97
CA HIS A 165 -12.69 -24.67 -7.62
C HIS A 165 -12.47 -23.27 -8.20
N ARG A 166 -11.27 -22.70 -8.07
CA ARG A 166 -10.97 -21.32 -8.55
C ARG A 166 -11.12 -21.11 -10.05
N LEU A 167 -11.01 -22.18 -10.84
CA LEU A 167 -11.26 -22.12 -12.29
C LEU A 167 -12.70 -22.43 -12.69
N ALA A 168 -13.59 -22.73 -11.72
CA ALA A 168 -15.03 -22.84 -11.96
C ALA A 168 -15.65 -21.45 -12.18
N LYS A 169 -15.21 -20.78 -13.25
CA LYS A 169 -15.67 -19.46 -13.70
C LYS A 169 -16.08 -19.58 -15.16
N PHE A 170 -17.00 -18.73 -15.59
CA PHE A 170 -17.54 -18.71 -16.94
C PHE A 170 -16.47 -18.77 -18.05
N ASP A 171 -15.34 -18.11 -17.83
CA ASP A 171 -14.23 -18.00 -18.78
C ASP A 171 -13.13 -19.07 -18.64
N THR A 172 -13.20 -19.98 -17.68
CA THR A 172 -12.15 -20.98 -17.45
C THR A 172 -12.66 -22.37 -17.11
N THR A 173 -13.98 -22.56 -16.94
CA THR A 173 -14.57 -23.85 -16.52
C THR A 173 -14.22 -24.98 -17.49
N TYR A 174 -14.35 -24.77 -18.79
CA TYR A 174 -14.02 -25.75 -19.81
C TYR A 174 -12.67 -25.47 -20.49
N GLY A 175 -11.71 -24.95 -19.75
CA GLY A 175 -10.37 -24.69 -20.24
C GLY A 175 -10.31 -23.65 -21.38
N LEU A 176 -9.51 -23.94 -22.41
CA LEU A 176 -9.33 -23.05 -23.55
C LEU A 176 -10.62 -22.80 -24.35
N GLU A 177 -11.56 -23.75 -24.36
CA GLU A 177 -12.84 -23.58 -25.04
C GLU A 177 -13.64 -22.42 -24.41
N SER A 178 -13.79 -22.39 -23.10
CA SER A 178 -14.44 -21.29 -22.40
C SER A 178 -13.75 -19.94 -22.66
N LEU A 179 -12.42 -19.94 -22.59
CA LEU A 179 -11.63 -18.72 -22.79
C LEU A 179 -11.76 -18.17 -24.20
N ALA A 180 -11.67 -19.03 -25.21
CA ALA A 180 -11.85 -18.66 -26.61
C ALA A 180 -13.28 -18.17 -26.90
N HIS A 181 -14.29 -18.83 -26.32
CA HIS A 181 -15.69 -18.41 -26.45
C HIS A 181 -15.89 -16.98 -25.94
N VAL A 182 -15.48 -16.69 -24.70
CA VAL A 182 -15.62 -15.34 -24.10
C VAL A 182 -14.81 -14.29 -24.86
N ALA A 183 -13.65 -14.65 -25.39
CA ALA A 183 -12.84 -13.72 -26.19
C ALA A 183 -13.45 -13.37 -27.57
N CYS A 184 -14.32 -14.21 -28.07
CA CYS A 184 -15.04 -13.99 -29.36
C CYS A 184 -16.39 -13.28 -29.18
N GLU A 185 -16.97 -13.27 -27.96
CA GLU A 185 -18.22 -12.59 -27.69
C GLU A 185 -18.09 -11.08 -27.81
N ASN A 186 -19.23 -10.39 -28.08
CA ASN A 186 -19.27 -8.92 -28.13
C ASN A 186 -19.16 -8.24 -26.76
N VAL A 187 -19.05 -8.98 -25.69
CA VAL A 187 -18.77 -8.44 -24.35
C VAL A 187 -17.29 -8.05 -24.29
N PRO A 188 -16.94 -6.83 -23.84
CA PRO A 188 -15.52 -6.45 -23.76
C PRO A 188 -14.83 -7.23 -22.63
N TYR A 189 -14.32 -8.41 -22.96
CA TYR A 189 -13.67 -9.32 -22.01
C TYR A 189 -12.49 -8.67 -21.27
N ALA A 190 -11.78 -7.75 -21.94
CA ALA A 190 -10.74 -6.95 -21.28
C ALA A 190 -11.26 -6.17 -20.06
N VAL A 191 -12.52 -5.71 -20.05
CA VAL A 191 -13.15 -5.03 -18.88
C VAL A 191 -13.25 -6.00 -17.71
N LEU A 192 -13.78 -7.20 -17.93
CA LEU A 192 -13.93 -8.23 -16.91
C LEU A 192 -12.58 -8.63 -16.30
N LEU A 193 -11.58 -8.83 -17.14
CA LEU A 193 -10.21 -9.14 -16.70
C LEU A 193 -9.57 -7.96 -15.96
N TYR A 194 -9.86 -6.72 -16.35
CA TYR A 194 -9.35 -5.54 -15.67
C TYR A 194 -9.95 -5.40 -14.25
N GLU A 195 -11.25 -5.65 -14.08
CA GLU A 195 -11.88 -5.70 -12.76
C GLU A 195 -11.22 -6.75 -11.85
N ARG A 196 -10.89 -7.92 -12.40
CA ARG A 196 -10.13 -8.95 -11.68
C ARG A 196 -8.69 -8.53 -11.41
N TYR A 197 -8.04 -7.85 -12.36
CA TYR A 197 -6.70 -7.31 -12.18
C TYR A 197 -6.64 -6.33 -11.02
N LEU A 198 -7.61 -5.46 -10.91
CA LEU A 198 -7.76 -4.53 -9.77
C LEU A 198 -8.05 -5.26 -8.46
N GLY A 199 -8.57 -6.47 -8.53
CA GLY A 199 -8.93 -7.31 -7.39
C GLY A 199 -10.02 -6.70 -6.52
N ARG A 200 -11.27 -7.15 -6.60
CA ARG A 200 -12.44 -6.47 -6.03
C ARG A 200 -12.35 -4.97 -6.31
N PRO A 201 -13.21 -4.30 -7.04
CA PRO A 201 -12.92 -3.01 -7.64
C PRO A 201 -12.04 -2.13 -6.76
N PHE A 202 -10.87 -1.78 -7.24
CA PHE A 202 -9.88 -0.94 -6.55
C PHE A 202 -9.11 -1.53 -5.34
N ALA A 203 -9.21 -2.82 -4.99
CA ALA A 203 -8.46 -3.35 -3.84
C ALA A 203 -6.94 -3.29 -4.07
N THR A 204 -6.45 -3.69 -5.25
CA THR A 204 -5.02 -3.55 -5.60
C THR A 204 -4.58 -2.08 -5.64
N HIS A 205 -5.49 -1.19 -6.08
CA HIS A 205 -5.23 0.24 -6.04
C HIS A 205 -5.22 0.77 -4.61
N ARG A 206 -6.15 0.34 -3.77
CA ARG A 206 -6.20 0.70 -2.35
C ARG A 206 -4.90 0.31 -1.63
N ASP A 207 -4.35 -0.87 -1.89
CA ASP A 207 -3.11 -1.32 -1.27
C ASP A 207 -1.90 -0.48 -1.73
N ALA A 208 -1.83 -0.16 -3.03
CA ALA A 208 -0.82 0.75 -3.57
C ALA A 208 -1.00 2.19 -3.04
N VAL A 209 -2.23 2.66 -2.90
CA VAL A 209 -2.57 3.96 -2.34
C VAL A 209 -2.33 4.00 -0.84
N SER A 210 -2.54 2.90 -0.12
CA SER A 210 -2.26 2.82 1.33
C SER A 210 -0.77 3.04 1.63
N GLU A 211 0.13 2.56 0.77
CA GLU A 211 1.56 2.86 0.86
C GLU A 211 1.85 4.33 0.54
N LEU A 212 1.32 4.84 -0.58
CA LEU A 212 1.46 6.25 -0.98
C LEU A 212 0.83 7.23 0.01
N VAL A 213 -0.33 6.89 0.56
CA VAL A 213 -1.03 7.71 1.56
C VAL A 213 -0.25 7.75 2.87
N GLY A 214 0.42 6.65 3.27
CA GLY A 214 1.37 6.66 4.38
C GLY A 214 2.51 7.64 4.13
N GLU A 215 3.13 7.58 2.95
CA GLU A 215 4.21 8.47 2.54
C GLU A 215 3.78 9.94 2.41
N VAL A 216 2.52 10.23 2.07
CA VAL A 216 2.03 11.62 1.91
C VAL A 216 2.17 12.41 3.21
N MET A 217 1.76 11.86 4.36
CA MET A 217 1.90 12.57 5.64
C MET A 217 3.37 12.67 6.06
N GLU A 218 4.13 11.57 5.93
CA GLU A 218 5.56 11.60 6.22
C GLU A 218 6.30 12.63 5.36
N ASN A 219 6.01 12.70 4.06
CA ASN A 219 6.62 13.67 3.15
C ASN A 219 6.20 15.11 3.49
N ALA A 220 4.94 15.33 3.88
CA ALA A 220 4.47 16.65 4.30
C ALA A 220 5.15 17.11 5.61
N VAL A 221 5.31 16.23 6.59
CA VAL A 221 6.08 16.49 7.82
C VAL A 221 7.54 16.78 7.46
N GLU A 222 8.17 15.94 6.65
CA GLU A 222 9.56 16.11 6.23
C GLU A 222 9.79 17.44 5.51
N GLN A 223 8.87 17.83 4.64
CA GLN A 223 8.92 19.13 3.96
C GLN A 223 8.90 20.29 4.96
N ARG A 224 8.01 20.25 5.96
CA ARG A 224 7.95 21.29 7.01
C ARG A 224 9.24 21.39 7.82
N LEU A 225 9.83 20.24 8.19
CA LEU A 225 11.11 20.22 8.91
C LEU A 225 12.24 20.82 8.07
N ARG A 226 12.32 20.47 6.79
CA ARG A 226 13.33 21.02 5.86
C ARG A 226 13.17 22.52 5.64
N GLU A 227 11.95 22.98 5.38
CA GLU A 227 11.65 24.41 5.16
C GLU A 227 12.00 25.26 6.38
N SER A 228 11.91 24.68 7.59
CA SER A 228 12.26 25.35 8.85
C SER A 228 13.73 25.17 9.25
N GLY A 229 14.55 24.53 8.42
CA GLY A 229 15.97 24.29 8.70
C GLY A 229 16.26 23.40 9.90
N VAL A 230 15.29 22.57 10.31
CA VAL A 230 15.38 21.68 11.47
C VAL A 230 16.19 20.43 11.11
N SER A 231 17.18 20.08 11.93
CA SER A 231 17.86 18.80 11.83
C SER A 231 16.94 17.68 12.33
N TYR A 232 16.85 16.60 11.58
CA TYR A 232 16.03 15.43 11.93
C TYR A 232 16.63 14.13 11.39
N ARG A 233 16.26 13.02 12.02
CA ARG A 233 16.49 11.67 11.51
C ARG A 233 15.15 11.07 11.12
N LYS A 234 14.95 10.79 9.84
CA LYS A 234 13.82 10.00 9.32
C LYS A 234 14.18 8.52 9.36
N THR A 235 13.30 7.68 9.90
CA THR A 235 13.54 6.24 9.98
C THR A 235 13.05 5.52 8.73
N GLY A 236 13.77 4.49 8.33
CA GLY A 236 13.40 3.63 7.23
C GLY A 236 12.34 2.60 7.62
N ARG A 237 11.68 2.00 6.64
CA ARG A 237 10.69 0.94 6.87
C ARG A 237 11.31 -0.25 7.60
N ALA A 238 10.70 -0.66 8.71
CA ALA A 238 11.16 -1.75 9.59
C ALA A 238 12.57 -1.54 10.19
N GLU A 239 13.06 -0.33 10.20
CA GLU A 239 14.33 0.03 10.84
C GLU A 239 14.20 -0.11 12.36
N ARG A 240 15.27 -0.51 13.02
CA ARG A 240 15.35 -0.59 14.48
C ARG A 240 16.27 0.50 15.02
N ILE A 241 15.75 1.28 15.95
CA ILE A 241 16.54 2.28 16.67
C ILE A 241 16.72 1.78 18.10
N PRO A 242 17.97 1.76 18.62
CA PRO A 242 18.22 1.39 20.02
C PRO A 242 17.41 2.25 20.98
N GLY A 243 16.77 1.62 21.96
CA GLY A 243 15.93 2.32 22.94
C GLY A 243 14.45 2.45 22.54
N PHE A 244 14.09 2.12 21.31
CA PHE A 244 12.70 2.05 20.86
C PHE A 244 12.32 0.60 20.51
N GLY A 245 11.20 0.13 21.05
CA GLY A 245 10.64 -1.19 20.66
C GLY A 245 10.20 -1.20 19.21
N GLN A 246 9.64 -0.06 18.77
CA GLN A 246 9.37 0.25 17.38
C GLN A 246 9.82 1.69 17.12
N ALA A 247 10.63 1.89 16.09
CA ALA A 247 11.19 3.20 15.77
C ALA A 247 10.08 4.19 15.36
N PRO A 248 10.09 5.45 15.87
CA PRO A 248 9.18 6.51 15.39
C PRO A 248 9.56 6.91 13.96
N ASP A 249 8.66 7.57 13.23
CA ASP A 249 8.93 7.98 11.86
C ASP A 249 10.01 9.08 11.79
N PHE A 250 10.05 9.99 12.78
CA PHE A 250 11.09 11.03 12.87
C PHE A 250 11.59 11.21 14.31
N CYS A 251 12.90 11.43 14.45
CA CYS A 251 13.56 11.86 15.67
C CYS A 251 14.21 13.25 15.47
N ILE A 252 14.03 14.18 16.40
CA ILE A 252 14.53 15.55 16.31
C ILE A 252 15.34 15.86 17.56
N PRO A 253 16.58 16.31 17.47
CA PRO A 253 17.35 16.51 16.22
C PRO A 253 17.89 15.21 15.63
N ASP A 254 18.02 14.14 16.41
CA ASP A 254 18.57 12.83 16.03
C ASP A 254 17.98 11.70 16.90
N GLU A 255 18.37 10.45 16.61
CA GLU A 255 17.89 9.26 17.33
C GLU A 255 18.61 8.98 18.64
N ILE A 256 19.76 9.62 18.90
CA ILE A 256 20.59 9.37 20.10
C ILE A 256 20.02 10.14 21.29
N ASN A 257 19.73 11.42 21.08
CA ASN A 257 19.18 12.32 22.10
C ASN A 257 17.94 13.06 21.55
N PRO A 258 16.84 12.35 21.27
CA PRO A 258 15.66 12.99 20.73
C PRO A 258 15.02 13.93 21.73
N ILE A 259 14.69 15.15 21.31
CA ILE A 259 13.89 16.12 22.05
C ILE A 259 12.42 16.04 21.65
N VAL A 260 12.18 15.75 20.37
CA VAL A 260 10.85 15.48 19.83
C VAL A 260 10.89 14.22 18.97
N ILE A 261 9.88 13.37 19.10
CA ILE A 261 9.63 12.29 18.16
C ILE A 261 8.27 12.49 17.50
N ILE A 262 8.19 12.17 16.22
CA ILE A 262 6.95 12.30 15.44
C ILE A 262 6.56 10.93 14.88
N GLU A 263 5.30 10.59 15.02
CA GLU A 263 4.66 9.47 14.34
C GLU A 263 3.63 10.01 13.35
N ALA A 264 3.81 9.71 12.07
CA ALA A 264 2.98 10.19 10.97
C ALA A 264 2.13 9.07 10.39
N LYS A 265 0.79 9.16 10.51
CA LYS A 265 -0.13 8.10 10.11
C LYS A 265 -1.36 8.62 9.40
N ILE A 266 -1.67 8.03 8.24
CA ILE A 266 -2.95 8.22 7.56
C ILE A 266 -3.69 6.90 7.47
N THR A 267 -5.03 6.93 7.59
CA THR A 267 -5.83 5.73 7.36
C THR A 267 -7.26 6.07 6.93
N SER A 268 -7.78 5.26 6.03
CA SER A 268 -9.16 5.35 5.54
C SER A 268 -10.12 4.40 6.25
N ASP A 269 -9.62 3.40 6.99
CA ASP A 269 -10.43 2.41 7.68
C ASP A 269 -10.22 2.42 9.20
N ASP A 270 -11.28 2.03 9.91
CA ASP A 270 -11.35 2.03 11.37
C ASP A 270 -10.45 0.96 12.03
N GLY A 271 -10.36 -0.23 11.44
CA GLY A 271 -9.53 -1.31 11.97
C GLY A 271 -8.05 -0.91 12.03
N THR A 272 -7.55 -0.38 10.93
CA THR A 272 -6.16 0.10 10.83
C THR A 272 -5.92 1.34 11.73
N ALA A 273 -6.94 2.20 11.95
CA ALA A 273 -6.82 3.35 12.84
C ALA A 273 -6.49 2.94 14.27
N ARG A 274 -7.11 1.87 14.76
CA ARG A 274 -6.84 1.33 16.10
C ARG A 274 -5.36 0.97 16.29
N ASP A 275 -4.80 0.23 15.35
CA ASP A 275 -3.41 -0.22 15.43
C ASP A 275 -2.45 0.98 15.41
N LYS A 276 -2.77 2.00 14.59
CA LYS A 276 -1.98 3.24 14.52
C LYS A 276 -2.05 4.05 15.81
N VAL A 277 -3.21 4.17 16.44
CA VAL A 277 -3.35 4.81 17.74
C VAL A 277 -2.61 4.04 18.82
N THR A 278 -2.70 2.71 18.84
CA THR A 278 -1.96 1.86 19.78
C THR A 278 -0.45 2.11 19.68
N ARG A 279 0.07 2.19 18.47
CA ARG A 279 1.48 2.48 18.23
C ARG A 279 1.93 3.82 18.78
N ILE A 280 1.13 4.88 18.60
CA ILE A 280 1.44 6.20 19.17
C ILE A 280 1.44 6.16 20.71
N LYS A 281 0.48 5.45 21.31
CA LYS A 281 0.40 5.24 22.76
C LYS A 281 1.62 4.46 23.31
N GLU A 282 2.14 3.50 22.54
CA GLU A 282 3.36 2.78 22.90
C GLU A 282 4.58 3.70 22.96
N LEU A 283 4.73 4.62 22.02
CA LEU A 283 5.80 5.63 22.03
C LEU A 283 5.71 6.54 23.28
N GLU A 284 4.50 6.93 23.67
CA GLU A 284 4.27 7.69 24.89
C GLU A 284 4.63 6.87 26.14
N THR A 285 4.26 5.62 26.20
CA THR A 285 4.61 4.71 27.29
C THR A 285 6.13 4.52 27.40
N GLN A 286 6.82 4.38 26.28
CA GLN A 286 8.29 4.30 26.21
C GLN A 286 8.93 5.60 26.71
N ARG A 287 8.37 6.77 26.37
CA ARG A 287 8.82 8.07 26.92
C ARG A 287 8.77 8.06 28.44
N ASN A 288 7.66 7.60 29.02
CA ASN A 288 7.49 7.60 30.47
C ASN A 288 8.48 6.65 31.16
N LYS A 289 8.74 5.49 30.55
CA LYS A 289 9.80 4.58 30.99
C LYS A 289 11.18 5.25 30.92
N HIS A 290 11.49 5.93 29.84
CA HIS A 290 12.73 6.68 29.65
C HIS A 290 12.98 7.68 30.78
N VAL A 291 11.94 8.44 31.15
CA VAL A 291 11.98 9.38 32.27
C VAL A 291 12.20 8.66 33.62
N SER A 292 11.54 7.53 33.85
CA SER A 292 11.74 6.73 35.05
C SER A 292 13.15 6.16 35.20
N GLU A 293 13.87 6.00 34.08
CA GLU A 293 15.27 5.59 34.02
C GLU A 293 16.26 6.77 34.16
N GLY A 294 15.76 7.97 34.44
CA GLY A 294 16.58 9.18 34.63
C GLY A 294 17.07 9.84 33.35
N ARG A 295 16.50 9.46 32.21
CA ARG A 295 16.85 10.03 30.90
C ARG A 295 15.99 11.26 30.56
N PRO A 296 16.47 12.19 29.70
CA PRO A 296 15.70 13.37 29.33
C PRO A 296 14.34 13.02 28.71
N ARG A 297 13.31 13.79 29.08
CA ARG A 297 11.97 13.64 28.52
C ARG A 297 11.88 14.24 27.14
N TYR A 298 11.53 13.44 26.14
CA TYR A 298 11.19 13.92 24.80
C TYR A 298 9.68 14.18 24.65
N GLU A 299 9.31 15.06 23.73
CA GLU A 299 7.93 15.31 23.34
C GLU A 299 7.50 14.27 22.29
N VAL A 300 6.30 13.71 22.43
CA VAL A 300 5.70 12.82 21.43
C VAL A 300 4.64 13.60 20.66
N VAL A 301 4.75 13.61 19.37
CA VAL A 301 3.85 14.32 18.46
C VAL A 301 3.22 13.31 17.48
N ALA A 302 1.91 13.41 17.29
CA ALA A 302 1.19 12.63 16.30
C ALA A 302 0.77 13.52 15.13
N CYS A 303 1.14 13.11 13.92
CA CYS A 303 0.63 13.69 12.68
C CYS A 303 -0.30 12.66 12.03
N ILE A 304 -1.62 12.89 12.10
CA ILE A 304 -2.62 11.90 11.68
C ILE A 304 -3.59 12.51 10.67
N ASP A 305 -4.09 11.69 9.74
CA ASP A 305 -5.17 12.11 8.87
C ASP A 305 -5.98 10.91 8.37
N GLY A 306 -7.11 11.22 7.75
CA GLY A 306 -8.01 10.28 7.13
C GLY A 306 -9.22 9.90 8.00
N ARG A 307 -10.28 9.51 7.30
CA ARG A 307 -11.62 9.26 7.90
C ARG A 307 -11.64 8.09 8.91
N GLY A 308 -10.68 7.17 8.86
CA GLY A 308 -10.61 6.04 9.79
C GLY A 308 -10.51 6.47 11.25
N PHE A 309 -9.86 7.59 11.52
CA PHE A 309 -9.77 8.15 12.88
C PHE A 309 -11.10 8.76 13.38
N ARG A 310 -12.02 9.21 12.50
CA ARG A 310 -13.30 9.83 12.90
C ARG A 310 -14.23 8.91 13.68
N GLN A 311 -14.13 7.61 13.48
CA GLN A 311 -14.98 6.63 14.16
C GLN A 311 -14.46 6.27 15.55
N ARG A 312 -13.27 6.72 15.92
CA ARG A 312 -12.54 6.33 17.11
C ARG A 312 -12.50 7.43 18.16
N ARG A 313 -13.69 7.93 18.58
CA ARG A 313 -13.81 9.06 19.50
C ARG A 313 -13.07 8.86 20.82
N ALA A 314 -13.23 7.70 21.44
CA ALA A 314 -12.55 7.39 22.71
C ALA A 314 -11.02 7.32 22.54
N ASP A 315 -10.54 6.75 21.44
CA ASP A 315 -9.12 6.69 21.12
C ASP A 315 -8.54 8.09 20.84
N MET A 316 -9.27 8.95 20.15
CA MET A 316 -8.85 10.34 19.90
C MET A 316 -8.77 11.13 21.20
N ARG A 317 -9.78 11.01 22.06
CA ARG A 317 -9.77 11.63 23.38
C ARG A 317 -8.54 11.23 24.20
N ASP A 318 -8.28 9.93 24.29
CA ASP A 318 -7.13 9.40 25.02
C ASP A 318 -5.80 9.88 24.40
N LEU A 319 -5.72 9.93 23.09
CA LEU A 319 -4.54 10.41 22.37
C LEU A 319 -4.25 11.89 22.66
N LEU A 320 -5.26 12.75 22.58
CA LEU A 320 -5.14 14.17 22.87
C LEU A 320 -4.66 14.42 24.31
N LEU A 321 -5.23 13.71 25.29
CA LEU A 321 -4.83 13.85 26.70
C LEU A 321 -3.39 13.39 26.92
N ARG A 322 -3.00 12.22 26.39
CA ARG A 322 -1.65 11.65 26.56
C ARG A 322 -0.55 12.47 25.92
N LEU A 323 -0.85 13.09 24.78
CA LEU A 323 0.11 13.90 24.02
C LEU A 323 0.02 15.39 24.34
N ASN A 324 -0.71 15.80 25.38
CA ASN A 324 -0.94 17.21 25.72
C ASN A 324 -1.41 18.03 24.52
N GLY A 325 -2.35 17.49 23.76
CA GLY A 325 -2.90 18.12 22.56
C GLY A 325 -1.99 18.09 21.31
N LYS A 326 -0.78 17.52 21.37
CA LYS A 326 0.18 17.53 20.25
C LYS A 326 -0.20 16.52 19.16
N VAL A 327 -1.39 16.73 18.61
CA VAL A 327 -1.96 15.99 17.48
C VAL A 327 -2.27 16.96 16.38
N PHE A 328 -1.66 16.74 15.21
CA PHE A 328 -1.79 17.57 14.02
C PHE A 328 -2.41 16.77 12.88
N THR A 329 -3.22 17.42 12.06
CA THR A 329 -3.80 16.87 10.84
C THR A 329 -3.14 17.50 9.61
N ALA A 330 -3.43 17.03 8.41
CA ALA A 330 -2.90 17.64 7.20
C ALA A 330 -3.25 19.14 7.11
N THR A 331 -4.46 19.53 7.57
CA THR A 331 -4.94 20.93 7.56
C THR A 331 -4.30 21.81 8.64
N THR A 332 -3.75 21.21 9.69
CA THR A 332 -3.13 21.94 10.81
C THR A 332 -1.62 21.77 10.89
N LEU A 333 -1.01 21.12 9.88
CA LEU A 333 0.41 20.80 9.86
C LEU A 333 1.33 22.03 9.85
N GLU A 334 0.83 23.19 9.42
CA GLU A 334 1.54 24.47 9.50
C GLU A 334 1.88 24.87 10.95
N HIS A 335 1.11 24.41 11.92
CA HIS A 335 1.32 24.66 13.33
C HIS A 335 2.33 23.68 13.99
N LEU A 336 2.79 22.65 13.28
CA LEU A 336 3.71 21.63 13.82
C LEU A 336 4.97 22.26 14.44
N ILE A 337 5.63 23.14 13.72
CA ILE A 337 6.87 23.76 14.19
C ILE A 337 6.59 24.73 15.35
N PRO A 338 5.72 25.78 15.22
CA PRO A 338 5.57 26.79 16.25
C PRO A 338 4.85 26.31 17.52
N LYS A 339 4.15 25.18 17.48
CA LYS A 339 3.37 24.67 18.61
C LYS A 339 3.97 23.43 19.31
N THR A 340 5.21 23.07 18.96
CA THR A 340 5.98 21.97 19.57
C THR A 340 7.38 22.46 19.95
N LYS A 341 8.13 21.64 20.70
CA LYS A 341 9.54 21.93 21.01
C LYS A 341 10.46 21.95 19.78
N ILE A 342 9.94 21.64 18.59
CA ILE A 342 10.70 21.75 17.34
C ILE A 342 11.10 23.19 17.07
N VAL A 343 10.32 24.18 17.53
CA VAL A 343 10.60 25.60 17.37
C VAL A 343 12.00 26.00 17.89
N ASP A 344 12.49 25.29 18.92
CA ASP A 344 13.80 25.54 19.53
C ASP A 344 14.98 25.16 18.60
N PHE A 345 14.69 24.39 17.54
CA PHE A 345 15.67 23.90 16.54
C PHE A 345 15.47 24.51 15.17
N ALA A 346 14.44 25.33 14.97
CA ALA A 346 14.17 25.99 13.69
C ALA A 346 15.18 27.11 13.44
N SER A 347 15.71 27.18 12.23
CA SER A 347 16.52 28.31 11.80
C SER A 347 15.66 29.58 11.73
N ARG A 348 16.14 30.66 12.31
CA ARG A 348 15.47 31.97 12.27
C ARG A 348 15.54 32.58 10.90
#